data_41c2362a80a849ccdf196acb731a2cf6
#
_entry.id   41c2362a80a849ccdf196acb731a2cf6
#
_cell.length_a   1.000
_cell.length_b   1.000
_cell.length_c   1.000
_cell.angle_alpha   90.00
_cell.angle_beta   90.00
_cell.angle_gamma   90.00
#
_symmetry.space_group_name_H-M   'P 1'
#
loop_
_entity.id
_entity.type
_entity.pdbx_description
1 polymer ?
#
loop_
_entity_poly.entity_id
_entity_poly.type
_entity_poly.pdbx_seq_one_letter_code
_entity_poly.pdbx_strand_id
1 'polypeptide(L)'
;MEIAKGGRPARVLNETEVTKLEALACCLTKSQAADYFGMTAKTLRAIEERQPEVSTAYRRGRAKAVGDIGSALYRAAMDGNIQAMKFWLKTQAGWSESKPMVEIKPPEDVEVTITVIGADEETV
;
A
#
# COMPACT_ATOMS: atom_id res chain seq x y z
N MET A 1 -19.06 32.18 -7.18
CA MET A 1 -18.98 31.49 -6.38
C MET A 1 -20.16 31.12 -5.84
N GLU A 2 -20.39 30.33 -5.62
CA GLU A 2 -21.46 29.93 -5.20
C GLU A 2 -21.40 29.53 -3.91
N ILE A 3 -22.06 29.89 -3.11
CA ILE A 3 -22.09 29.56 -1.88
C ILE A 3 -23.00 28.51 -1.64
N ALA A 4 -22.65 27.66 -0.93
CA ALA A 4 -23.45 26.55 -0.71
C ALA A 4 -24.55 27.01 0.08
N LYS A 5 -25.60 26.44 0.08
CA LYS A 5 -26.66 26.82 0.74
C LYS A 5 -26.30 26.74 2.05
N GLY A 6 -26.27 27.00 2.90
CA GLY A 6 -25.82 26.96 4.21
C GLY A 6 -24.75 27.88 4.40
N GLY A 7 -24.40 28.49 3.45
CA GLY A 7 -23.48 29.48 3.66
C GLY A 7 -22.05 29.24 3.57
N ARG A 8 -21.58 28.08 3.59
CA ARG A 8 -20.20 27.88 3.51
C ARG A 8 -19.82 27.29 2.20
N PRO A 9 -18.83 27.76 1.49
CA PRO A 9 -18.42 27.18 0.24
C PRO A 9 -17.82 25.84 0.49
N ALA A 10 -17.86 25.01 -0.49
CA ALA A 10 -17.27 23.68 -0.38
C ALA A 10 -15.78 23.84 -0.29
N ARG A 11 -15.13 23.07 0.52
CA ARG A 11 -13.71 23.13 0.67
C ARG A 11 -13.03 22.50 -0.51
N VAL A 12 -11.94 23.08 -0.96
CA VAL A 12 -11.14 22.50 -2.01
C VAL A 12 -9.70 22.60 -1.56
N LEU A 13 -8.83 21.81 -2.13
CA LEU A 13 -7.42 21.90 -1.84
C LEU A 13 -6.75 22.61 -2.99
N ASN A 14 -5.87 23.54 -2.69
CA ASN A 14 -5.18 24.25 -3.73
C ASN A 14 -3.97 23.44 -4.13
N GLU A 15 -3.23 23.90 -5.12
CA GLU A 15 -2.11 23.17 -5.63
C GLU A 15 -1.06 22.88 -4.60
N THR A 16 -0.79 23.81 -3.75
CA THR A 16 0.20 23.62 -2.71
C THR A 16 -0.26 22.54 -1.75
N GLU A 17 -1.53 22.53 -1.41
CA GLU A 17 -2.06 21.54 -0.50
C GLU A 17 -2.06 20.16 -1.15
N VAL A 18 -2.33 20.07 -2.43
CA VAL A 18 -2.31 18.78 -3.12
C VAL A 18 -0.89 18.23 -3.14
N THR A 19 0.09 19.09 -3.38
CA THR A 19 1.48 18.67 -3.38
C THR A 19 1.88 18.21 -1.98
N LYS A 20 1.40 18.90 -0.96
CA LYS A 20 1.70 18.53 0.40
C LYS A 20 1.07 17.19 0.73
N LEU A 21 -0.13 16.94 0.26
CA LEU A 21 -0.81 15.71 0.52
C LEU A 21 -0.02 14.56 -0.12
N GLU A 22 0.48 14.76 -1.32
CA GLU A 22 1.23 13.73 -1.98
C GLU A 22 2.47 13.38 -1.15
N ALA A 23 3.15 14.38 -0.61
CA ALA A 23 4.33 14.16 0.21
C ALA A 23 3.98 13.46 1.53
N LEU A 24 2.84 13.83 2.12
CA LEU A 24 2.46 13.24 3.39
C LEU A 24 1.92 11.83 3.24
N ALA A 25 1.55 11.44 2.04
CA ALA A 25 0.99 10.12 1.82
C ALA A 25 1.97 9.02 2.13
N CYS A 26 3.25 9.33 2.25
CA CYS A 26 4.24 8.31 2.57
C CYS A 26 4.05 7.80 3.98
N CYS A 27 3.48 8.58 4.86
CA CYS A 27 3.38 8.17 6.24
C CYS A 27 2.02 8.36 6.89
N LEU A 28 1.09 9.02 6.23
CA LEU A 28 -0.21 9.23 6.83
C LEU A 28 -1.30 8.48 6.10
N THR A 29 -2.23 7.94 6.85
CA THR A 29 -3.41 7.34 6.24
C THR A 29 -4.28 8.50 5.81
N LYS A 30 -5.32 8.25 5.06
CA LYS A 30 -6.19 9.33 4.62
C LYS A 30 -6.86 10.00 5.79
N SER A 31 -7.21 9.25 6.81
CA SER A 31 -7.82 9.81 7.98
C SER A 31 -6.86 10.75 8.68
N GLN A 32 -5.60 10.35 8.78
CA GLN A 32 -4.60 11.19 9.40
C GLN A 32 -4.29 12.40 8.54
N ALA A 33 -4.33 12.25 7.23
CA ALA A 33 -4.10 13.37 6.34
C ALA A 33 -5.24 14.37 6.47
N ALA A 34 -6.47 13.89 6.63
CA ALA A 34 -7.59 14.80 6.81
C ALA A 34 -7.39 15.60 8.10
N ASP A 35 -6.96 14.93 9.17
CA ASP A 35 -6.71 15.61 10.43
C ASP A 35 -5.62 16.66 10.24
N TYR A 36 -4.60 16.34 9.47
CA TYR A 36 -3.52 17.29 9.25
C TYR A 36 -4.06 18.55 8.61
N PHE A 37 -4.99 18.42 7.68
CA PHE A 37 -5.54 19.59 7.02
C PHE A 37 -6.75 20.16 7.77
N GLY A 38 -7.03 19.66 8.95
CA GLY A 38 -8.10 20.22 9.75
C GLY A 38 -9.50 19.89 9.28
N MET A 39 -9.69 18.72 8.73
CA MET A 39 -10.99 18.32 8.23
C MET A 39 -11.27 16.88 8.63
N THR A 40 -12.48 16.41 8.42
CA THR A 40 -12.81 15.04 8.72
C THR A 40 -12.49 14.16 7.51
N ALA A 41 -12.39 12.88 7.74
CA ALA A 41 -12.15 11.96 6.64
C ALA A 41 -13.29 12.02 5.62
N LYS A 42 -14.50 12.29 6.11
CA LYS A 42 -15.63 12.39 5.22
C LYS A 42 -15.47 13.60 4.32
N THR A 43 -15.00 14.71 4.84
CA THR A 43 -14.79 15.90 4.05
C THR A 43 -13.70 15.65 3.01
N LEU A 44 -12.63 14.96 3.40
CA LEU A 44 -11.58 14.69 2.45
C LEU A 44 -12.10 13.80 1.32
N ARG A 45 -12.93 12.83 1.66
CA ARG A 45 -13.48 11.98 0.64
C ARG A 45 -14.35 12.77 -0.31
N ALA A 46 -15.11 13.74 0.18
CA ALA A 46 -15.92 14.57 -0.68
C ALA A 46 -15.04 15.42 -1.59
N ILE A 47 -13.93 15.89 -1.07
CA ILE A 47 -13.01 16.66 -1.88
C ILE A 47 -12.45 15.79 -2.99
N GLU A 48 -12.11 14.53 -2.68
CA GLU A 48 -11.59 13.65 -3.69
C GLU A 48 -12.59 13.43 -4.82
N GLU A 49 -13.86 13.44 -4.51
CA GLU A 49 -14.84 13.27 -5.54
C GLU A 49 -14.93 14.49 -6.43
N ARG A 50 -14.76 15.66 -5.89
CA ARG A 50 -14.81 16.88 -6.67
C ARG A 50 -13.48 17.18 -7.34
N GLN A 51 -12.40 16.77 -6.74
CA GLN A 51 -11.08 17.03 -7.27
C GLN A 51 -10.34 15.71 -7.40
N PRO A 52 -10.51 15.00 -8.50
CA PRO A 52 -9.87 13.69 -8.67
C PRO A 52 -8.36 13.74 -8.55
N GLU A 53 -7.74 14.89 -8.82
CA GLU A 53 -6.31 15.01 -8.70
C GLU A 53 -5.86 14.84 -7.25
N VAL A 54 -6.74 15.08 -6.28
CA VAL A 54 -6.39 14.90 -4.89
C VAL A 54 -6.21 13.42 -4.60
N SER A 55 -7.13 12.59 -5.10
CA SER A 55 -7.04 11.17 -4.91
C SER A 55 -5.82 10.62 -5.63
N THR A 56 -5.54 11.11 -6.82
CA THR A 56 -4.39 10.65 -7.59
C THR A 56 -3.09 11.01 -6.87
N ALA A 57 -3.02 12.22 -6.30
CA ALA A 57 -1.82 12.64 -5.58
C ALA A 57 -1.56 11.74 -4.38
N TYR A 58 -2.61 11.42 -3.64
CA TYR A 58 -2.45 10.57 -2.47
C TYR A 58 -1.97 9.18 -2.90
N ARG A 59 -2.57 8.60 -3.93
CA ARG A 59 -2.18 7.29 -4.37
C ARG A 59 -0.75 7.30 -4.91
N ARG A 60 -0.35 8.35 -5.61
CA ARG A 60 0.98 8.43 -6.15
C ARG A 60 2.00 8.51 -5.03
N GLY A 61 1.69 9.29 -3.99
CA GLY A 61 2.61 9.39 -2.86
C GLY A 61 2.76 8.08 -2.12
N ARG A 62 1.65 7.33 -1.98
CA ARG A 62 1.72 6.04 -1.33
C ARG A 62 2.52 5.05 -2.17
N ALA A 63 2.28 5.02 -3.47
CA ALA A 63 2.98 4.09 -4.34
C ALA A 63 4.47 4.36 -4.34
N LYS A 64 4.86 5.63 -4.30
CA LYS A 64 6.24 5.97 -4.29
C LYS A 64 6.88 5.50 -3.00
N ALA A 65 6.20 5.70 -1.87
CA ALA A 65 6.74 5.28 -0.59
C ALA A 65 6.87 3.76 -0.53
N VAL A 66 5.86 3.04 -1.04
CA VAL A 66 5.90 1.60 -1.03
C VAL A 66 7.09 1.13 -1.88
N GLY A 67 7.31 1.78 -3.02
CA GLY A 67 8.42 1.42 -3.88
C GLY A 67 9.76 1.69 -3.23
N ASP A 68 9.88 2.83 -2.56
CA ASP A 68 11.14 3.19 -1.93
C ASP A 68 11.45 2.25 -0.76
N ILE A 69 10.48 1.97 0.07
CA ILE A 69 10.71 1.09 1.21
C ILE A 69 10.88 -0.33 0.72
N GLY A 70 10.12 -0.73 -0.29
CA GLY A 70 10.25 -2.06 -0.84
C GLY A 70 11.64 -2.28 -1.44
N SER A 71 12.18 -1.26 -2.10
CA SER A 71 13.51 -1.36 -2.65
C SER A 71 14.55 -1.49 -1.54
N ALA A 72 14.37 -0.74 -0.45
CA ALA A 72 15.30 -0.81 0.66
C ALA A 72 15.22 -2.19 1.31
N LEU A 73 14.02 -2.74 1.42
CA LEU A 73 13.84 -4.04 2.00
C LEU A 73 14.52 -5.10 1.12
N TYR A 74 14.33 -4.98 -0.19
CA TYR A 74 14.92 -5.92 -1.12
C TYR A 74 16.44 -5.86 -1.02
N ARG A 75 17.00 -4.67 -0.96
CA ARG A 75 18.45 -4.54 -0.85
C ARG A 75 18.96 -5.13 0.45
N ALA A 76 18.25 -4.92 1.55
CA ALA A 76 18.67 -5.46 2.81
C ALA A 76 18.64 -6.99 2.76
N ALA A 77 17.62 -7.56 2.11
CA ALA A 77 17.52 -8.99 1.97
C ALA A 77 18.68 -9.53 1.14
N MET A 78 19.01 -8.83 0.05
CA MET A 78 20.07 -9.27 -0.83
C MET A 78 21.43 -9.16 -0.13
N ASP A 79 21.53 -8.28 0.87
CA ASP A 79 22.76 -8.15 1.60
C ASP A 79 22.86 -9.14 2.75
N GLY A 80 21.93 -10.05 2.85
CA GLY A 80 22.03 -11.10 3.84
C GLY A 80 21.21 -10.91 5.11
N ASN A 81 20.38 -9.89 5.17
CA ASN A 81 19.57 -9.68 6.34
C ASN A 81 18.46 -10.71 6.36
N ILE A 82 18.52 -11.65 7.29
CA ILE A 82 17.58 -12.74 7.35
C ILE A 82 16.18 -12.26 7.64
N GLN A 83 16.03 -11.28 8.50
CA GLN A 83 14.70 -10.79 8.81
C GLN A 83 14.06 -10.16 7.57
N ALA A 84 14.83 -9.43 6.79
CA ALA A 84 14.32 -8.82 5.58
C ALA A 84 13.94 -9.89 4.56
N MET A 85 14.74 -10.96 4.47
CA MET A 85 14.44 -12.02 3.56
C MET A 85 13.14 -12.71 3.95
N LYS A 86 12.96 -12.98 5.24
CA LYS A 86 11.78 -13.63 5.71
C LYS A 86 10.57 -12.76 5.47
N PHE A 87 10.67 -11.48 5.73
CA PHE A 87 9.54 -10.59 5.57
C PHE A 87 9.17 -10.50 4.10
N TRP A 88 10.15 -10.39 3.23
CA TRP A 88 9.90 -10.27 1.81
C TRP A 88 9.20 -11.53 1.30
N LEU A 89 9.69 -12.70 1.71
CA LEU A 89 9.12 -13.94 1.25
C LEU A 89 7.69 -14.11 1.77
N LYS A 90 7.46 -13.70 3.00
CA LYS A 90 6.18 -13.80 3.55
C LYS A 90 5.19 -12.91 2.84
N THR A 91 5.54 -11.69 2.56
CA THR A 91 4.61 -10.72 2.02
C THR A 91 4.50 -10.78 0.51
N GLN A 92 5.57 -11.13 -0.18
CA GLN A 92 5.54 -11.12 -1.62
C GLN A 92 5.37 -12.48 -2.25
N ALA A 93 5.75 -13.52 -1.56
CA ALA A 93 5.66 -14.86 -2.11
C ALA A 93 4.75 -15.78 -1.33
N GLY A 94 4.17 -15.30 -0.26
CA GLY A 94 3.23 -16.10 0.49
C GLY A 94 3.80 -17.19 1.34
N TRP A 95 5.08 -17.13 1.64
CA TRP A 95 5.67 -18.15 2.48
C TRP A 95 5.21 -17.96 3.91
N SER A 96 5.13 -19.04 4.66
CA SER A 96 4.73 -18.97 6.03
C SER A 96 5.55 -19.95 6.83
N GLU A 97 5.96 -19.55 7.97
CA GLU A 97 6.75 -20.44 8.80
C GLU A 97 5.89 -21.51 9.38
N SER A 98 4.62 -21.34 9.52
CA SER A 98 3.81 -22.34 10.09
C SER A 98 3.07 -23.18 9.08
N LYS A 99 3.16 -22.91 7.81
CA LYS A 99 2.52 -23.67 6.86
C LYS A 99 3.43 -24.06 5.78
N PRO A 100 3.25 -25.11 5.15
CA PRO A 100 4.14 -25.55 4.11
C PRO A 100 4.00 -24.60 3.01
N MET A 101 5.12 -24.26 2.42
CA MET A 101 5.07 -23.37 1.43
C MET A 101 4.29 -23.81 0.29
N VAL A 102 4.13 -24.97 0.06
CA VAL A 102 3.37 -25.39 -0.97
C VAL A 102 2.02 -25.62 -0.75
N GLU A 103 1.42 -24.97 0.10
CA GLU A 103 0.12 -25.17 0.34
C GLU A 103 -0.68 -24.82 -0.83
N ILE A 104 -0.19 -24.47 -1.89
CA ILE A 104 -0.92 -24.21 -2.97
C ILE A 104 -1.76 -25.26 -3.41
N LYS A 105 -2.92 -25.09 -3.57
CA LYS A 105 -3.76 -26.04 -3.97
C LYS A 105 -3.80 -26.11 -5.40
N PRO A 106 -3.45 -27.01 -6.05
CA PRO A 106 -3.48 -27.10 -7.45
C PRO A 106 -4.90 -27.26 -7.90
N PRO A 107 -5.14 -26.87 -9.01
CA PRO A 107 -6.44 -27.06 -9.57
C PRO A 107 -6.67 -28.49 -9.59
N GLU A 108 -7.74 -28.85 -9.38
CA GLU A 108 -8.01 -30.18 -9.30
C GLU A 108 -7.51 -30.98 -10.33
N ASP A 109 -7.57 -30.69 -11.47
CA ASP A 109 -7.09 -31.56 -12.41
C ASP A 109 -5.66 -31.46 -12.65
N VAL A 110 -4.98 -30.74 -12.09
CA VAL A 110 -3.61 -30.60 -12.33
C VAL A 110 -2.79 -31.25 -11.42
N GLU A 111 -1.88 -31.95 -11.75
CA GLU A 111 -1.09 -32.56 -10.90
C GLU A 111 0.07 -31.80 -10.76
N VAL A 112 0.27 -31.07 -10.08
CA VAL A 112 1.33 -30.31 -9.81
C VAL A 112 2.25 -30.88 -9.12
N THR A 113 3.23 -30.94 -9.34
CA THR A 113 4.08 -31.53 -8.61
C THR A 113 4.91 -30.62 -8.13
N ILE A 114 4.83 -30.01 -7.48
CA ILE A 114 5.60 -29.10 -6.92
C ILE A 114 6.50 -29.48 -6.21
N THR A 115 7.27 -29.39 -6.17
CA THR A 115 8.14 -29.79 -5.53
C THR A 115 8.60 -29.00 -4.68
N VAL A 116 8.74 -28.99 -3.98
CA VAL A 116 9.08 -28.34 -3.03
C VAL A 116 10.26 -28.18 -2.75
N ILE A 117 10.75 -27.83 -2.53
CA ILE A 117 11.89 -27.59 -2.28
C ILE A 117 12.27 -27.50 -1.09
N GLY A 118 12.59 -27.66 -0.60
CA GLY A 118 12.97 -27.59 0.56
C GLY A 118 12.59 -28.31 1.27
N ALA A 119 12.55 -28.95 1.33
CA ALA A 119 12.21 -29.48 1.97
C ALA A 119 12.15 -30.46 2.01
N ASP A 120 12.06 -30.72 1.59
CA ASP A 120 11.81 -31.52 1.53
C ASP A 120 11.90 -32.27 1.16
N GLU A 121 11.69 -32.18 0.78
CA GLU A 121 11.44 -32.69 0.24
C GLU A 121 11.51 -33.30 -0.12
N GLU A 122 11.46 -33.42 -0.40
CA GLU A 122 11.23 -33.73 -0.78
C GLU A 122 11.17 -33.87 -1.14
N THR A 123 11.03 -33.61 -1.22
CA THR A 123 10.69 -33.51 -1.58
C THR A 123 10.60 -33.46 -1.83
N VAL A 124 10.58 -33.43 -2.01
CA VAL A 124 10.29 -33.31 -2.19
C VAL A 124 10.02 -33.29 -2.28
#